data_0164b5af118057077427696b8865abdb
#
_entry.id   0164b5af118057077427696b8865abdb
#
_cell.length_a   1.000
_cell.length_b   1.000
_cell.length_c   1.000
_cell.angle_alpha   90.00
_cell.angle_beta   90.00
_cell.angle_gamma   90.00
#
_symmetry.space_group_name_H-M   'P 1'
#
loop_
_entity.id
_entity.type
_entity.pdbx_description
1 polymer ?
#
loop_
_entity_poly.entity_id
_entity_poly.type
_entity_poly.pdbx_seq_one_letter_code
_entity_poly.pdbx_strand_id
1 'polypeptide(L)'
;QLMTESLTVHTLSFKRASTMTKEKDKYQVASREEITQMMEKTRNWTDEMGYVPYYLYRQKNILGNLENVGYALEGKESIYNIMIMEEAQTIIGLGCGATSKFVDPHTRKITRFANAKDPHNYNERFKYYTNEKIKHLKRIIAK
;
A
#
# COMPACT_ATOMS: atom_id res chain seq x y z
N GLN A 1 17.90 -16.26 14.10
CA GLN A 1 16.48 -16.15 13.75
C GLN A 1 15.99 -14.75 14.12
N LEU A 2 15.41 -14.01 13.15
CA LEU A 2 14.83 -12.70 13.43
C LEU A 2 13.47 -12.90 14.13
N MET A 3 13.36 -12.35 15.33
CA MET A 3 12.09 -12.31 16.08
C MET A 3 11.38 -11.00 15.70
N THR A 4 10.57 -11.04 14.65
CA THR A 4 9.77 -9.88 14.22
C THR A 4 8.40 -9.89 14.92
N GLU A 5 7.79 -8.74 15.10
CA GLU A 5 6.43 -8.61 15.66
C GLU A 5 5.35 -8.61 14.57
N SER A 6 5.75 -8.31 13.34
CA SER A 6 4.87 -8.29 12.16
C SER A 6 5.61 -8.62 10.88
N LEU A 7 4.88 -9.13 9.91
CA LEU A 7 5.37 -9.51 8.59
C LEU A 7 4.34 -9.15 7.53
N THR A 8 4.78 -8.59 6.42
CA THR A 8 3.93 -8.42 5.25
C THR A 8 4.47 -9.24 4.09
N VAL A 9 3.63 -10.06 3.51
CA VAL A 9 3.96 -10.88 2.34
C VAL A 9 3.35 -10.24 1.10
N HIS A 10 4.21 -9.86 0.15
CA HIS A 10 3.81 -9.25 -1.11
C HIS A 10 3.98 -10.21 -2.26
N THR A 11 2.93 -10.39 -3.03
CA THR A 11 2.99 -11.08 -4.31
C THR A 11 3.35 -10.08 -5.41
N LEU A 12 4.24 -10.47 -6.32
CA LEU A 12 4.69 -9.63 -7.43
C LEU A 12 3.51 -9.15 -8.29
N SER A 13 3.47 -7.86 -8.55
CA SER A 13 2.51 -7.25 -9.46
C SER A 13 3.24 -6.50 -10.56
N PHE A 14 3.03 -6.91 -11.80
CA PHE A 14 3.63 -6.24 -12.96
C PHE A 14 3.03 -4.86 -13.19
N LYS A 15 3.87 -3.83 -13.13
CA LYS A 15 3.49 -2.45 -13.43
C LYS A 15 3.88 -2.09 -14.85
N ARG A 16 2.95 -1.54 -15.63
CA ARG A 16 3.12 -1.22 -17.07
C ARG A 16 4.43 -0.50 -17.39
N ALA A 17 4.87 0.42 -16.55
CA ALA A 17 6.07 1.23 -16.79
C ALA A 17 7.37 0.62 -16.22
N SER A 18 7.32 -0.53 -15.53
CA SER A 18 8.52 -1.13 -14.93
C SER A 18 9.40 -1.78 -15.99
N THR A 19 10.70 -1.76 -15.78
CA THR A 19 11.69 -2.44 -16.60
C THR A 19 11.39 -3.94 -16.71
N MET A 20 11.04 -4.56 -15.58
CA MET A 20 10.65 -5.97 -15.53
C MET A 20 9.46 -6.30 -16.45
N THR A 21 8.50 -5.38 -16.62
CA THR A 21 7.37 -5.58 -17.53
C THR A 21 7.77 -5.37 -18.98
N LYS A 22 8.66 -4.44 -19.27
CA LYS A 22 9.15 -4.14 -20.62
C LYS A 22 10.09 -5.23 -21.14
N GLU A 23 10.85 -5.85 -20.26
CA GLU A 23 11.90 -6.81 -20.57
C GLU A 23 11.59 -8.19 -19.97
N LYS A 24 10.34 -8.63 -20.07
CA LYS A 24 9.85 -9.87 -19.43
C LYS A 24 10.72 -11.10 -19.71
N ASP A 25 11.23 -11.20 -20.93
CA ASP A 25 12.01 -12.35 -21.39
C ASP A 25 13.39 -12.45 -20.69
N LYS A 26 13.83 -11.38 -20.03
CA LYS A 26 15.08 -11.36 -19.25
C LYS A 26 14.90 -11.82 -17.80
N TYR A 27 13.66 -11.97 -17.33
CA TYR A 27 13.37 -12.30 -15.94
C TYR A 27 12.65 -13.63 -15.84
N GLN A 28 13.23 -14.54 -15.10
CA GLN A 28 12.54 -15.77 -14.71
C GLN A 28 11.60 -15.45 -13.55
N VAL A 29 10.34 -15.71 -13.73
CA VAL A 29 9.29 -15.49 -12.71
C VAL A 29 8.76 -16.84 -12.30
N ALA A 30 8.50 -17.02 -11.00
CA ALA A 30 7.95 -18.25 -10.46
C ALA A 30 6.60 -18.62 -11.13
N SER A 31 6.38 -19.89 -11.34
CA SER A 31 5.12 -20.42 -11.85
C SER A 31 3.97 -20.19 -10.85
N ARG A 32 2.75 -20.38 -11.29
CA ARG A 32 1.59 -20.26 -10.41
C ARG A 32 1.64 -21.31 -9.29
N GLU A 33 2.07 -22.52 -9.60
CA GLU A 33 2.22 -23.62 -8.64
C GLU A 33 3.26 -23.27 -7.56
N GLU A 34 4.43 -22.79 -7.96
CA GLU A 34 5.47 -22.37 -7.03
C GLU A 34 5.00 -21.24 -6.11
N ILE A 35 4.29 -20.24 -6.65
CA ILE A 35 3.75 -19.14 -5.85
C ILE A 35 2.69 -19.64 -4.87
N THR A 36 1.83 -20.58 -5.29
CA THR A 36 0.84 -21.19 -4.40
C THR A 36 1.51 -21.92 -3.24
N GLN A 37 2.55 -22.72 -3.53
CA GLN A 37 3.33 -23.41 -2.50
C GLN A 37 4.06 -22.43 -1.55
N MET A 38 4.60 -21.32 -2.07
CA MET A 38 5.20 -20.26 -1.26
C MET A 38 4.18 -19.64 -0.30
N MET A 39 2.96 -19.38 -0.77
CA MET A 39 1.90 -18.80 0.07
C MET A 39 1.41 -19.79 1.13
N GLU A 40 1.31 -21.09 0.81
CA GLU A 40 0.98 -22.13 1.79
C GLU A 40 2.05 -22.24 2.87
N LYS A 41 3.33 -22.29 2.48
CA LYS A 41 4.44 -22.29 3.43
C LYS A 41 4.44 -21.05 4.31
N THR A 42 4.18 -19.87 3.73
CA THR A 42 4.07 -18.64 4.49
C THR A 42 2.98 -18.74 5.55
N ARG A 43 1.81 -19.23 5.19
CA ARG A 43 0.70 -19.43 6.13
C ARG A 43 1.10 -20.35 7.29
N ASN A 44 1.68 -21.50 6.97
CA ASN A 44 2.10 -22.45 7.99
C ASN A 44 3.14 -21.81 8.94
N TRP A 45 4.14 -21.12 8.42
CA TRP A 45 5.15 -20.45 9.26
C TRP A 45 4.57 -19.31 10.11
N THR A 46 3.64 -18.54 9.57
CA THR A 46 3.01 -17.47 10.36
C THR A 46 2.12 -18.04 11.46
N ASP A 47 1.43 -19.15 11.19
CA ASP A 47 0.64 -19.88 12.20
C ASP A 47 1.55 -20.45 13.30
N GLU A 48 2.65 -21.11 12.93
CA GLU A 48 3.66 -21.64 13.88
C GLU A 48 4.29 -20.55 14.74
N MET A 49 4.45 -19.33 14.21
CA MET A 49 4.98 -18.16 14.93
C MET A 49 3.90 -17.43 15.76
N GLY A 50 2.65 -17.88 15.73
CA GLY A 50 1.54 -17.25 16.45
C GLY A 50 1.09 -15.90 15.83
N TYR A 51 1.37 -15.67 14.55
CA TYR A 51 0.90 -14.49 13.85
C TYR A 51 -0.53 -14.71 13.35
N VAL A 52 -1.30 -13.61 13.36
CA VAL A 52 -2.64 -13.57 12.79
C VAL A 52 -2.66 -12.63 11.58
N PRO A 53 -3.40 -12.98 10.50
CA PRO A 53 -3.60 -12.05 9.39
C PRO A 53 -4.51 -10.91 9.84
N TYR A 54 -4.10 -9.64 9.60
CA TYR A 54 -4.87 -8.47 10.04
C TYR A 54 -5.26 -7.52 8.90
N TYR A 55 -4.66 -7.65 7.71
CA TYR A 55 -5.15 -6.98 6.51
C TYR A 55 -4.83 -7.76 5.24
N LEU A 56 -5.67 -7.54 4.22
CA LEU A 56 -5.54 -8.08 2.88
C LEU A 56 -5.56 -6.94 1.86
N TYR A 57 -4.63 -6.97 0.92
CA TYR A 57 -4.58 -5.99 -0.15
C TYR A 57 -4.36 -6.65 -1.51
N ARG A 58 -5.34 -6.49 -2.39
CA ARG A 58 -5.28 -7.02 -3.76
C ARG A 58 -4.93 -5.92 -4.75
N GLN A 59 -3.84 -6.11 -5.47
CA GLN A 59 -3.45 -5.23 -6.57
C GLN A 59 -3.97 -5.76 -7.92
N LYS A 60 -4.18 -4.83 -8.87
CA LYS A 60 -4.44 -5.21 -10.26
C LYS A 60 -3.19 -5.88 -10.84
N ASN A 61 -3.38 -6.93 -11.67
CA ASN A 61 -2.33 -7.69 -12.33
C ASN A 61 -1.32 -8.35 -11.37
N ILE A 62 -1.79 -8.76 -10.22
CA ILE A 62 -0.98 -9.56 -9.30
C ILE A 62 -0.83 -10.97 -9.84
N LEU A 63 0.35 -11.55 -9.73
CA LEU A 63 0.65 -12.88 -10.20
C LEU A 63 -0.17 -13.92 -9.42
N GLY A 64 -0.74 -14.91 -10.12
CA GLY A 64 -1.57 -15.94 -9.49
C GLY A 64 -2.93 -15.47 -8.97
N ASN A 65 -3.30 -14.20 -9.14
CA ASN A 65 -4.52 -13.61 -8.60
C ASN A 65 -4.60 -13.66 -7.05
N LEU A 66 -3.44 -13.67 -6.41
CA LEU A 66 -3.27 -13.75 -4.97
C LEU A 66 -3.33 -12.37 -4.32
N GLU A 67 -3.30 -12.31 -3.00
CA GLU A 67 -3.39 -11.08 -2.21
C GLU A 67 -2.09 -10.84 -1.45
N ASN A 68 -1.80 -9.56 -1.18
CA ASN A 68 -0.79 -9.22 -0.20
C ASN A 68 -1.41 -9.32 1.19
N VAL A 69 -0.76 -10.03 2.09
CA VAL A 69 -1.27 -10.29 3.44
C VAL A 69 -0.32 -9.69 4.46
N GLY A 70 -0.88 -8.93 5.40
CA GLY A 70 -0.17 -8.50 6.60
C GLY A 70 -0.51 -9.41 7.76
N TYR A 71 0.52 -9.93 8.41
CA TYR A 71 0.46 -10.78 9.60
C TYR A 71 1.12 -10.06 10.77
N ALA A 72 0.60 -10.23 11.98
CA ALA A 72 1.20 -9.68 13.19
C ALA A 72 0.91 -10.57 14.40
N LEU A 73 1.73 -10.46 15.44
CA LEU A 73 1.34 -10.90 16.76
C LEU A 73 0.17 -10.05 17.26
N GLU A 74 -0.69 -10.61 18.08
CA GLU A 74 -1.83 -9.91 18.66
C GLU A 74 -1.38 -8.61 19.39
N GLY A 75 -2.02 -7.48 19.05
CA GLY A 75 -1.68 -6.16 19.57
C GLY A 75 -0.44 -5.51 18.94
N LYS A 76 0.15 -6.13 17.89
CA LYS A 76 1.33 -5.62 17.16
C LYS A 76 0.99 -5.25 15.71
N GLU A 77 -0.27 -5.12 15.39
CA GLU A 77 -0.75 -4.72 14.07
C GLU A 77 -0.32 -3.28 13.76
N SER A 78 0.10 -3.04 12.52
CA SER A 78 0.40 -1.69 12.08
C SER A 78 -0.86 -0.86 11.92
N ILE A 79 -1.08 0.10 12.82
CA ILE A 79 -2.20 1.03 12.78
C ILE A 79 -2.25 1.77 11.44
N TYR A 80 -1.08 2.14 10.89
CA TYR A 80 -0.99 2.79 9.58
C TYR A 80 -1.57 1.91 8.46
N ASN A 81 -1.26 0.61 8.44
CA ASN A 81 -1.78 -0.31 7.44
C ASN A 81 -3.31 -0.45 7.55
N ILE A 82 -3.81 -0.57 8.79
CA ILE A 82 -5.26 -0.62 9.05
C ILE A 82 -5.94 0.65 8.53
N MET A 83 -5.44 1.83 8.92
CA MET A 83 -6.04 3.12 8.53
C MET A 83 -6.03 3.36 7.02
N ILE A 84 -4.99 2.88 6.32
CA ILE A 84 -4.92 2.96 4.85
C ILE A 84 -5.98 2.08 4.19
N MET A 85 -6.17 0.86 4.69
CA MET A 85 -7.12 -0.11 4.12
C MET A 85 -8.57 0.29 4.41
N GLU A 86 -8.87 0.66 5.64
CA GLU A 86 -10.21 1.08 6.06
C GLU A 86 -10.63 2.44 5.48
N GLU A 87 -9.69 3.22 4.96
CA GLU A 87 -9.93 4.59 4.48
C GLU A 87 -10.71 5.46 5.48
N ALA A 88 -10.52 5.20 6.78
CA ALA A 88 -11.29 5.82 7.85
C ALA A 88 -10.80 7.21 8.24
N GLN A 89 -9.56 7.54 7.93
CA GLN A 89 -8.91 8.79 8.31
C GLN A 89 -8.33 9.54 7.11
N THR A 90 -8.19 10.87 7.28
CA THR A 90 -7.44 11.71 6.34
C THR A 90 -5.95 11.35 6.43
N ILE A 91 -5.34 11.06 5.28
CA ILE A 91 -3.93 10.74 5.15
C ILE A 91 -3.27 11.77 4.25
N ILE A 92 -2.25 12.44 4.75
CA ILE A 92 -1.47 13.42 3.98
C ILE A 92 -0.25 12.75 3.36
N GLY A 93 -0.27 12.65 2.03
CA GLY A 93 0.86 12.14 1.26
C GLY A 93 1.93 13.21 1.09
N LEU A 94 3.15 12.93 1.53
CA LEU A 94 4.32 13.81 1.40
C LEU A 94 5.28 13.24 0.35
N GLY A 95 5.94 14.14 -0.36
CA GLY A 95 6.93 13.78 -1.38
C GLY A 95 6.35 13.53 -2.77
N CYS A 96 7.26 13.32 -3.71
CA CYS A 96 7.00 13.02 -5.11
C CYS A 96 6.17 11.72 -5.26
N GLY A 97 5.14 11.75 -6.11
CA GLY A 97 4.28 10.61 -6.40
C GLY A 97 3.28 10.22 -5.30
N ALA A 98 3.36 10.83 -4.12
CA ALA A 98 2.46 10.54 -3.02
C ALA A 98 1.04 11.07 -3.28
N THR A 99 0.04 10.36 -2.77
CA THR A 99 -1.37 10.77 -2.86
C THR A 99 -1.94 10.99 -1.47
N SER A 100 -2.53 12.15 -1.27
CA SER A 100 -3.32 12.44 -0.07
C SER A 100 -4.76 11.94 -0.24
N LYS A 101 -5.35 11.43 0.83
CA LYS A 101 -6.76 11.07 0.94
C LYS A 101 -7.40 11.96 2.00
N PHE A 102 -8.41 12.71 1.64
CA PHE A 102 -9.16 13.58 2.55
C PHE A 102 -10.53 12.97 2.80
N VAL A 103 -10.80 12.59 4.03
CA VAL A 103 -12.06 11.98 4.46
C VAL A 103 -12.93 13.04 5.13
N ASP A 104 -14.10 13.32 4.57
CA ASP A 104 -15.08 14.21 5.18
C ASP A 104 -15.67 13.49 6.42
N PRO A 105 -15.58 14.09 7.63
CA PRO A 105 -16.00 13.41 8.86
C PRO A 105 -17.50 13.15 8.93
N HIS A 106 -18.32 13.94 8.25
CA HIS A 106 -19.78 13.84 8.29
C HIS A 106 -20.33 12.93 7.20
N THR A 107 -19.84 13.11 5.96
CA THR A 107 -20.36 12.38 4.79
C THR A 107 -19.57 11.13 4.47
N ARG A 108 -18.42 10.93 5.08
CA ARG A 108 -17.44 9.86 4.78
C ARG A 108 -16.94 9.87 3.33
N LYS A 109 -17.23 10.91 2.57
CA LYS A 109 -16.75 11.08 1.20
C LYS A 109 -15.25 11.26 1.18
N ILE A 110 -14.58 10.52 0.28
CA ILE A 110 -13.13 10.57 0.11
C ILE A 110 -12.79 11.40 -1.12
N THR A 111 -11.97 12.41 -0.92
CA THR A 111 -11.33 13.19 -2.00
C THR A 111 -9.85 12.87 -2.06
N ARG A 112 -9.32 12.60 -3.26
CA ARG A 112 -7.89 12.29 -3.45
C ARG A 112 -7.19 13.44 -4.16
N PHE A 113 -5.97 13.75 -3.71
CA PHE A 113 -5.10 14.73 -4.35
C PHE A 113 -3.68 14.15 -4.46
N ALA A 114 -3.17 14.06 -5.69
CA ALA A 114 -1.86 13.48 -5.97
C ALA A 114 -0.79 14.55 -6.21
N ASN A 115 0.40 14.33 -5.67
CA ASN A 115 1.59 15.10 -6.02
C ASN A 115 2.11 14.66 -7.40
N ALA A 116 2.96 15.47 -8.04
CA ALA A 116 3.63 15.07 -9.26
C ALA A 116 4.45 13.78 -9.03
N LYS A 117 4.46 12.90 -10.03
CA LYS A 117 5.25 11.67 -10.00
C LYS A 117 6.71 11.90 -10.36
N ASP A 118 6.98 12.94 -11.11
CA ASP A 118 8.32 13.35 -11.48
C ASP A 118 8.95 14.23 -10.39
N PRO A 119 10.16 13.90 -9.90
CA PRO A 119 10.82 14.61 -8.80
C PRO A 119 11.12 16.10 -9.14
N HIS A 120 11.54 16.39 -10.37
CA HIS A 120 11.86 17.74 -10.79
C HIS A 120 10.60 18.62 -10.74
N ASN A 121 9.53 18.17 -11.38
CA ASN A 121 8.24 18.88 -11.38
C ASN A 121 7.67 19.06 -9.95
N TYR A 122 7.84 18.03 -9.08
CA TYR A 122 7.44 18.14 -7.68
C TYR A 122 8.23 19.25 -6.95
N ASN A 123 9.54 19.28 -7.12
CA ASN A 123 10.43 20.25 -6.46
C ASN A 123 10.15 21.68 -6.93
N GLU A 124 9.91 21.89 -8.23
CA GLU A 124 9.58 23.22 -8.76
C GLU A 124 8.23 23.73 -8.23
N ARG A 125 7.27 22.83 -8.01
CA ARG A 125 5.88 23.19 -7.67
C ARG A 125 5.47 22.77 -6.26
N PHE A 126 6.39 22.49 -5.34
CA PHE A 126 6.05 21.98 -4.01
C PHE A 126 5.11 22.90 -3.23
N LYS A 127 5.26 24.22 -3.36
CA LYS A 127 4.37 25.21 -2.74
C LYS A 127 2.92 25.07 -3.23
N TYR A 128 2.74 24.83 -4.54
CA TYR A 128 1.41 24.56 -5.09
C TYR A 128 0.79 23.31 -4.45
N TYR A 129 1.51 22.18 -4.40
CA TYR A 129 0.99 20.94 -3.82
C TYR A 129 0.69 21.10 -2.33
N THR A 130 1.50 21.85 -1.60
CA THR A 130 1.26 22.17 -0.19
C THR A 130 -0.01 22.99 0.00
N ASN A 131 -0.16 24.07 -0.78
CA ASN A 131 -1.32 24.96 -0.67
C ASN A 131 -2.63 24.25 -1.03
N GLU A 132 -2.65 23.40 -2.04
CA GLU A 132 -3.85 22.61 -2.40
C GLU A 132 -4.25 21.66 -1.26
N LYS A 133 -3.29 20.98 -0.62
CA LYS A 133 -3.58 20.13 0.55
C LYS A 133 -4.15 20.95 1.71
N ILE A 134 -3.60 22.13 1.97
CA ILE A 134 -4.12 23.03 3.01
C ILE A 134 -5.57 23.45 2.69
N LYS A 135 -5.89 23.76 1.42
CA LYS A 135 -7.27 24.05 1.02
C LYS A 135 -8.22 22.89 1.27
N HIS A 136 -7.79 21.67 0.93
CA HIS A 136 -8.60 20.47 1.21
C HIS A 136 -8.82 20.26 2.71
N LEU A 137 -7.77 20.40 3.54
CA LEU A 137 -7.89 20.30 5.00
C LEU A 137 -8.85 21.35 5.57
N LYS A 138 -8.71 22.62 5.17
CA LYS A 138 -9.61 23.70 5.62
C LYS A 138 -11.07 23.39 5.31
N ARG A 139 -11.38 22.82 4.13
CA ARG A 139 -12.76 22.43 3.77
C ARG A 139 -13.36 21.35 4.66
N ILE A 140 -12.51 20.48 5.21
CA ILE A 140 -12.95 19.39 6.09
C ILE A 140 -13.13 19.89 7.53
N ILE A 141 -12.23 20.77 8.00
CA ILE A 141 -12.24 21.29 9.37
C ILE A 141 -13.30 22.40 9.56
N ALA A 142 -13.61 23.14 8.51
CA ALA A 142 -14.55 24.27 8.56
C ALA A 142 -16.04 23.86 8.49
N LYS A 143 -16.32 22.58 8.44
CA LYS A 143 -17.66 22.00 8.49
C LYS A 143 -17.96 21.46 9.90
#